data_9bc63b5510e07cb4342933224853d27a
#
_entry.id   9bc63b5510e07cb4342933224853d27a
#
_cell.length_a   1.000
_cell.length_b   1.000
_cell.length_c   1.000
_cell.angle_alpha   90.00
_cell.angle_beta   90.00
_cell.angle_gamma   90.00
#
_symmetry.space_group_name_H-M   'P 1'
#
loop_
_entity.id
_entity.type
_entity.pdbx_description
1 polymer ?
#
loop_
_entity_poly.entity_id
_entity_poly.type
_entity_poly.pdbx_seq_one_letter_code
_entity_poly.pdbx_strand_id
1 'polypeptide(L)'
;MFKSSEDSVVKSSLLCYISFGDYMKKLMFDCDDTLYDLSWPFRKCMEEFLPDVDVDMNQFYADYRKFGDRMFDKLQQGKITIDESGVYRIEKACEKYDIEFSHSKAVEFQSRYKYYQHHIEMDAPLIDYFTNCEDELAILTNGEDAHQRMKLEVLHVFDYFKASHVFTSGQLGVAKPDVNAFKKCMEAMQEDIHEWYYVGDNYINDMQGAKNAGMK
;
A
#
# COMPACT_ATOMS: atom_id res chain seq x y z
N MET A 1 9.55 16.02 14.50
CA MET A 1 8.43 15.50 15.32
C MET A 1 7.29 15.18 14.37
N PHE A 2 7.17 13.93 13.94
CA PHE A 2 6.09 13.49 13.03
C PHE A 2 4.74 13.68 13.72
N LYS A 3 3.78 14.30 13.03
CA LYS A 3 2.38 14.37 13.49
C LYS A 3 1.73 12.99 13.33
N SER A 4 1.91 12.13 14.34
CA SER A 4 1.21 10.84 14.43
C SER A 4 -0.29 10.97 14.78
N SER A 5 -0.82 12.19 14.90
CA SER A 5 -2.18 12.41 15.41
C SER A 5 -3.24 12.60 14.32
N GLU A 6 -2.89 13.02 13.10
CA GLU A 6 -3.88 13.23 12.04
C GLU A 6 -4.17 11.94 11.26
N ASP A 7 -3.14 11.11 11.02
CA ASP A 7 -3.33 9.82 10.33
C ASP A 7 -4.13 8.82 11.18
N SER A 8 -3.95 8.82 12.51
CA SER A 8 -4.75 7.98 13.40
C SER A 8 -6.21 8.42 13.49
N VAL A 9 -6.52 9.70 13.28
CA VAL A 9 -7.88 10.24 13.29
C VAL A 9 -8.63 9.84 12.01
N VAL A 10 -7.96 9.82 10.85
CA VAL A 10 -8.58 9.40 9.58
C VAL A 10 -8.87 7.89 9.61
N LYS A 11 -7.92 7.08 10.08
CA LYS A 11 -8.10 5.63 10.21
C LYS A 11 -9.14 5.25 11.27
N SER A 12 -9.19 5.94 12.41
CA SER A 12 -10.22 5.73 13.42
C SER A 12 -11.61 6.18 12.96
N SER A 13 -11.71 7.20 12.09
CA SER A 13 -12.99 7.60 11.50
C SER A 13 -13.49 6.57 10.47
N LEU A 14 -12.59 5.90 9.74
CA LEU A 14 -12.94 4.82 8.82
C LEU A 14 -13.57 3.64 9.56
N LEU A 15 -13.00 3.22 10.69
CA LEU A 15 -13.55 2.16 11.55
C LEU A 15 -14.91 2.54 12.15
N CYS A 16 -15.13 3.82 12.47
CA CYS A 16 -16.43 4.30 12.96
C CYS A 16 -17.53 4.17 11.89
N TYR A 17 -17.21 4.31 10.60
CA TYR A 17 -18.17 4.12 9.51
C TYR A 17 -18.49 2.64 9.25
N ILE A 18 -17.54 1.74 9.51
CA ILE A 18 -17.71 0.30 9.28
C ILE A 18 -18.59 -0.33 10.38
N SER A 19 -18.60 0.20 11.61
CA SER A 19 -19.30 -0.37 12.76
C SER A 19 -20.81 -0.07 12.87
N PHE A 20 -21.44 0.62 11.92
CA PHE A 20 -22.86 0.95 11.97
C PHE A 20 -23.71 -0.01 11.12
N GLY A 21 -24.28 -1.05 11.72
CA GLY A 21 -25.37 -1.86 11.18
C GLY A 21 -25.23 -3.36 11.47
N ASP A 22 -26.34 -3.99 11.87
CA ASP A 22 -26.47 -5.42 12.21
C ASP A 22 -26.43 -6.37 10.99
N TYR A 23 -25.86 -5.95 9.84
CA TYR A 23 -25.80 -6.77 8.63
C TYR A 23 -24.35 -7.01 8.23
N MET A 24 -24.04 -8.28 7.94
CA MET A 24 -22.78 -8.70 7.32
C MET A 24 -22.50 -7.88 6.07
N LYS A 25 -21.36 -7.22 6.02
CA LYS A 25 -20.91 -6.41 4.88
C LYS A 25 -19.95 -7.21 4.01
N LYS A 26 -19.79 -6.76 2.78
CA LYS A 26 -18.78 -7.28 1.87
C LYS A 26 -17.76 -6.17 1.60
N LEU A 27 -16.54 -6.33 2.09
CA LEU A 27 -15.52 -5.29 2.09
C LEU A 27 -14.27 -5.74 1.33
N MET A 28 -13.88 -4.95 0.33
CA MET A 28 -12.63 -5.14 -0.38
C MET A 28 -11.65 -4.05 -0.01
N PHE A 29 -10.46 -4.42 0.43
CA PHE A 29 -9.42 -3.51 0.91
C PHE A 29 -8.29 -3.35 -0.09
N ASP A 30 -7.69 -2.16 -0.14
CA ASP A 30 -6.31 -2.00 -0.59
C ASP A 30 -5.34 -2.51 0.49
N CYS A 31 -4.05 -2.60 0.16
CA CYS A 31 -3.01 -3.01 1.09
C CYS A 31 -2.18 -1.81 1.58
N ASP A 32 -1.53 -1.11 0.65
CA ASP A 32 -0.56 -0.05 0.92
C ASP A 32 -1.24 1.22 1.47
N ASP A 33 -0.77 1.81 2.56
CA ASP A 33 -1.39 2.93 3.30
C ASP A 33 -2.85 2.67 3.76
N THR A 34 -3.31 1.43 3.68
CA THR A 34 -4.64 1.01 4.14
C THR A 34 -4.54 0.00 5.29
N LEU A 35 -3.80 -1.10 5.11
CA LEU A 35 -3.61 -2.09 6.16
C LEU A 35 -2.44 -1.74 7.10
N TYR A 36 -1.48 -0.99 6.64
CA TYR A 36 -0.27 -0.58 7.38
C TYR A 36 0.23 0.78 6.86
N ASP A 37 1.13 1.40 7.60
CA ASP A 37 1.79 2.65 7.21
C ASP A 37 2.91 2.38 6.19
N LEU A 38 2.66 2.69 4.93
CA LEU A 38 3.61 2.51 3.83
C LEU A 38 4.88 3.37 3.99
N SER A 39 4.81 4.46 4.75
CA SER A 39 5.97 5.31 5.01
C SER A 39 6.92 4.76 6.07
N TRP A 40 6.48 3.77 6.86
CA TRP A 40 7.27 3.26 7.99
C TRP A 40 8.65 2.71 7.59
N PRO A 41 8.82 1.85 6.55
CA PRO A 41 10.13 1.40 6.12
C PRO A 41 11.06 2.54 5.70
N PHE A 42 10.50 3.55 5.03
CA PHE A 42 11.25 4.75 4.63
C PHE A 42 11.72 5.54 5.86
N ARG A 43 10.82 5.81 6.82
CA ARG A 43 11.19 6.54 8.05
C ARG A 43 12.30 5.84 8.81
N LYS A 44 12.23 4.50 8.92
CA LYS A 44 13.29 3.71 9.55
C LYS A 44 14.63 3.85 8.84
N CYS A 45 14.63 3.83 7.52
CA CYS A 45 15.86 4.09 6.76
C CYS A 45 16.37 5.53 6.96
N MET A 46 15.50 6.53 6.99
CA MET A 46 15.92 7.92 7.22
C MET A 46 16.54 8.10 8.63
N GLU A 47 15.98 7.46 9.65
CA GLU A 47 16.55 7.43 11.00
C GLU A 47 17.98 6.84 11.04
N GLU A 48 18.26 5.81 10.21
CA GLU A 48 19.58 5.16 10.15
C GLU A 48 20.60 5.91 9.30
N PHE A 49 20.19 6.39 8.13
CA PHE A 49 21.12 6.89 7.11
C PHE A 49 21.26 8.41 7.10
N LEU A 50 20.25 9.12 7.56
CA LEU A 50 20.13 10.59 7.53
C LEU A 50 19.49 11.14 8.82
N PRO A 51 20.00 10.78 10.02
CA PRO A 51 19.36 11.12 11.31
C PRO A 51 19.32 12.64 11.56
N ASP A 52 20.32 13.38 11.05
CA ASP A 52 20.51 14.81 11.31
C ASP A 52 20.07 15.69 10.13
N VAL A 53 19.36 15.12 9.14
CA VAL A 53 18.90 15.89 7.98
C VAL A 53 17.80 16.86 8.37
N ASP A 54 17.98 18.14 8.03
CA ASP A 54 17.00 19.20 8.27
C ASP A 54 16.16 19.47 7.04
N VAL A 55 15.12 18.66 6.85
CA VAL A 55 14.16 18.78 5.73
C VAL A 55 12.74 18.56 6.25
N ASP A 56 11.74 19.10 5.54
CA ASP A 56 10.37 18.64 5.73
C ASP A 56 10.25 17.18 5.27
N MET A 57 10.16 16.28 6.24
CA MET A 57 10.17 14.85 5.99
C MET A 57 8.94 14.37 5.19
N ASN A 58 7.79 15.04 5.34
CA ASN A 58 6.59 14.70 4.58
C ASN A 58 6.78 15.07 3.10
N GLN A 59 7.36 16.25 2.85
CA GLN A 59 7.63 16.69 1.49
C GLN A 59 8.76 15.85 0.85
N PHE A 60 9.79 15.49 1.62
CA PHE A 60 10.86 14.62 1.16
C PHE A 60 10.31 13.24 0.77
N TYR A 61 9.46 12.64 1.60
CA TYR A 61 8.81 11.36 1.31
C TYR A 61 7.91 11.43 0.07
N ALA A 62 7.12 12.51 -0.08
CA ALA A 62 6.29 12.71 -1.25
C ALA A 62 7.13 12.77 -2.54
N ASP A 63 8.27 13.47 -2.51
CA ASP A 63 9.19 13.54 -3.65
C ASP A 63 9.86 12.19 -3.92
N TYR A 64 10.29 11.48 -2.88
CA TYR A 64 10.82 10.12 -2.99
C TYR A 64 9.82 9.17 -3.67
N ARG A 65 8.54 9.22 -3.29
CA ARG A 65 7.46 8.46 -3.94
C ARG A 65 7.31 8.84 -5.41
N LYS A 66 7.24 10.14 -5.70
CA LYS A 66 7.10 10.68 -7.05
C LYS A 66 8.26 10.29 -7.99
N PHE A 67 9.48 10.14 -7.48
CA PHE A 67 10.60 9.60 -8.26
C PHE A 67 10.39 8.11 -8.58
N GLY A 68 9.77 7.35 -7.69
CA GLY A 68 9.37 5.96 -7.95
C GLY A 68 8.33 5.85 -9.06
N ASP A 69 7.31 6.70 -9.02
CA ASP A 69 6.24 6.72 -10.02
C ASP A 69 6.78 6.92 -11.44
N ARG A 70 7.83 7.73 -11.60
CA ARG A 70 8.51 7.93 -12.89
C ARG A 70 9.20 6.68 -13.44
N MET A 71 9.48 5.71 -12.56
CA MET A 71 10.11 4.44 -12.95
C MET A 71 9.09 3.32 -13.18
N PHE A 72 7.81 3.57 -12.86
CA PHE A 72 6.76 2.56 -12.89
C PHE A 72 6.66 1.83 -14.24
N ASP A 73 6.61 2.57 -15.34
CA ASP A 73 6.52 1.97 -16.70
C ASP A 73 7.73 1.10 -17.04
N LYS A 74 8.94 1.53 -16.63
CA LYS A 74 10.17 0.76 -16.86
C LYS A 74 10.19 -0.53 -16.03
N LEU A 75 9.69 -0.44 -14.80
CA LEU A 75 9.56 -1.57 -13.89
C LEU A 75 8.55 -2.58 -14.45
N GLN A 76 7.36 -2.13 -14.87
CA GLN A 76 6.33 -2.97 -15.48
C GLN A 76 6.80 -3.66 -16.76
N GLN A 77 7.68 -3.01 -17.54
CA GLN A 77 8.28 -3.57 -18.75
C GLN A 77 9.50 -4.47 -18.46
N GLY A 78 9.86 -4.67 -17.19
CA GLY A 78 11.04 -5.46 -16.80
C GLY A 78 12.37 -4.85 -17.23
N LYS A 79 12.41 -3.54 -17.57
CA LYS A 79 13.63 -2.83 -18.01
C LYS A 79 14.55 -2.47 -16.85
N ILE A 80 14.01 -2.41 -15.66
CA ILE A 80 14.71 -2.18 -14.39
C ILE A 80 14.14 -3.10 -13.32
N THR A 81 14.92 -3.38 -12.31
CA THR A 81 14.52 -4.14 -11.13
C THR A 81 13.89 -3.21 -10.07
N ILE A 82 13.20 -3.81 -9.09
CA ILE A 82 12.70 -3.10 -7.90
C ILE A 82 13.86 -2.42 -7.15
N ASP A 83 15.01 -3.08 -7.06
CA ASP A 83 16.18 -2.55 -6.37
C ASP A 83 16.76 -1.34 -7.10
N GLU A 84 16.92 -1.40 -8.42
CA GLU A 84 17.36 -0.25 -9.22
C GLU A 84 16.40 0.93 -9.13
N SER A 85 15.09 0.67 -9.11
CA SER A 85 14.09 1.71 -8.88
C SER A 85 14.20 2.31 -7.47
N GLY A 86 14.47 1.49 -6.45
CA GLY A 86 14.66 1.95 -5.08
C GLY A 86 15.89 2.82 -4.89
N VAL A 87 17.01 2.41 -5.45
CA VAL A 87 18.26 3.18 -5.47
C VAL A 87 18.06 4.53 -6.16
N TYR A 88 17.46 4.51 -7.35
CA TYR A 88 17.17 5.74 -8.10
C TYR A 88 16.30 6.72 -7.29
N ARG A 89 15.27 6.23 -6.59
CA ARG A 89 14.38 7.09 -5.80
C ARG A 89 15.12 7.88 -4.73
N ILE A 90 15.96 7.20 -3.93
CA ILE A 90 16.67 7.87 -2.84
C ILE A 90 17.75 8.80 -3.36
N GLU A 91 18.50 8.42 -4.40
CA GLU A 91 19.47 9.30 -5.03
C GLU A 91 18.84 10.59 -5.53
N LYS A 92 17.70 10.49 -6.25
CA LYS A 92 17.00 11.66 -6.79
C LYS A 92 16.32 12.52 -5.73
N ALA A 93 15.85 11.91 -4.66
CA ALA A 93 15.36 12.66 -3.51
C ALA A 93 16.52 13.44 -2.85
N CYS A 94 17.62 12.80 -2.52
CA CYS A 94 18.78 13.46 -1.93
C CYS A 94 19.33 14.58 -2.85
N GLU A 95 19.49 14.33 -4.14
CA GLU A 95 19.91 15.31 -5.14
C GLU A 95 19.01 16.57 -5.13
N LYS A 96 17.70 16.39 -5.05
CA LYS A 96 16.74 17.51 -5.02
C LYS A 96 16.88 18.42 -3.79
N TYR A 97 17.33 17.86 -2.68
CA TYR A 97 17.49 18.58 -1.41
C TYR A 97 18.95 18.93 -1.10
N ASP A 98 19.84 18.85 -2.09
CA ASP A 98 21.28 19.13 -1.96
C ASP A 98 21.96 18.29 -0.86
N ILE A 99 21.47 17.07 -0.63
CA ILE A 99 22.01 16.11 0.35
C ILE A 99 23.06 15.25 -0.36
N GLU A 100 24.30 15.26 0.14
CA GLU A 100 25.35 14.37 -0.36
C GLU A 100 25.07 12.91 0.02
N PHE A 101 24.74 12.10 -0.94
CA PHE A 101 24.39 10.68 -0.75
C PHE A 101 25.01 9.81 -1.85
N SER A 102 26.03 9.04 -1.50
CA SER A 102 26.77 8.22 -2.46
C SER A 102 25.92 7.06 -2.99
N HIS A 103 26.23 6.59 -4.19
CA HIS A 103 25.59 5.43 -4.78
C HIS A 103 25.66 4.19 -3.87
N SER A 104 26.81 3.95 -3.21
CA SER A 104 26.95 2.83 -2.27
C SER A 104 25.98 2.95 -1.08
N LYS A 105 25.81 4.15 -0.52
CA LYS A 105 24.82 4.39 0.53
C LYS A 105 23.39 4.18 0.02
N ALA A 106 23.10 4.56 -1.22
CA ALA A 106 21.78 4.36 -1.81
C ALA A 106 21.45 2.86 -1.98
N VAL A 107 22.44 2.04 -2.35
CA VAL A 107 22.30 0.57 -2.41
C VAL A 107 22.08 -0.01 -1.02
N GLU A 108 22.82 0.44 -0.01
CA GLU A 108 22.63 0.01 1.38
C GLU A 108 21.25 0.42 1.91
N PHE A 109 20.84 1.67 1.64
CA PHE A 109 19.50 2.17 1.97
C PHE A 109 18.40 1.29 1.37
N GLN A 110 18.50 0.95 0.10
CA GLN A 110 17.51 0.08 -0.56
C GLN A 110 17.50 -1.33 0.04
N SER A 111 18.65 -1.88 0.37
CA SER A 111 18.73 -3.17 1.06
C SER A 111 18.05 -3.11 2.44
N ARG A 112 18.28 -2.01 3.17
CA ARG A 112 17.67 -1.81 4.48
C ARG A 112 16.18 -1.53 4.40
N TYR A 113 15.74 -0.80 3.38
CA TYR A 113 14.33 -0.58 3.08
C TYR A 113 13.59 -1.92 2.86
N LYS A 114 14.17 -2.84 2.08
CA LYS A 114 13.62 -4.20 1.91
C LYS A 114 13.57 -4.96 3.24
N TYR A 115 14.61 -4.88 4.03
CA TYR A 115 14.60 -5.47 5.37
C TYR A 115 13.41 -4.97 6.18
N TYR A 116 13.17 -3.66 6.22
CA TYR A 116 12.01 -3.11 6.93
C TYR A 116 10.67 -3.49 6.31
N GLN A 117 10.59 -3.68 4.98
CA GLN A 117 9.37 -4.20 4.35
C GLN A 117 8.99 -5.61 4.82
N HIS A 118 9.94 -6.41 5.27
CA HIS A 118 9.70 -7.70 5.91
C HIS A 118 9.38 -7.61 7.41
N HIS A 119 9.24 -6.40 7.96
CA HIS A 119 8.94 -6.14 9.37
C HIS A 119 7.80 -5.12 9.54
N ILE A 120 6.99 -4.93 8.50
CA ILE A 120 5.78 -4.13 8.58
C ILE A 120 4.75 -4.84 9.44
N GLU A 121 3.91 -4.07 10.11
CA GLU A 121 2.87 -4.59 10.97
C GLU A 121 1.52 -3.99 10.56
N MET A 122 0.47 -4.79 10.63
CA MET A 122 -0.89 -4.30 10.42
C MET A 122 -1.31 -3.39 11.58
N ASP A 123 -2.07 -2.34 11.28
CA ASP A 123 -2.58 -1.44 12.31
C ASP A 123 -3.47 -2.19 13.31
N ALA A 124 -3.18 -2.04 14.61
CA ALA A 124 -3.87 -2.77 15.67
C ALA A 124 -5.41 -2.66 15.65
N PRO A 125 -6.03 -1.50 15.33
CA PRO A 125 -7.48 -1.41 15.17
C PRO A 125 -8.04 -2.29 14.04
N LEU A 126 -7.28 -2.52 12.97
CA LEU A 126 -7.70 -3.42 11.88
C LEU A 126 -7.60 -4.88 12.30
N ILE A 127 -6.55 -5.25 13.04
CA ILE A 127 -6.43 -6.59 13.63
C ILE A 127 -7.63 -6.89 14.52
N ASP A 128 -8.00 -5.95 15.40
CA ASP A 128 -9.17 -6.09 16.28
C ASP A 128 -10.47 -6.24 15.46
N TYR A 129 -10.63 -5.40 14.44
CA TYR A 129 -11.79 -5.48 13.55
C TYR A 129 -11.86 -6.83 12.81
N PHE A 130 -10.80 -7.25 12.12
CA PHE A 130 -10.78 -8.49 11.35
C PHE A 130 -10.94 -9.75 12.22
N THR A 131 -10.47 -9.68 13.47
CA THR A 131 -10.63 -10.80 14.42
C THR A 131 -12.08 -10.98 14.87
N ASN A 132 -12.85 -9.89 14.95
CA ASN A 132 -14.18 -9.89 15.56
C ASN A 132 -15.33 -9.69 14.55
N CYS A 133 -15.06 -9.34 13.28
CA CYS A 133 -16.10 -9.13 12.29
C CYS A 133 -16.60 -10.46 11.68
N GLU A 134 -17.89 -10.46 11.29
CA GLU A 134 -18.51 -11.53 10.49
C GLU A 134 -18.58 -11.15 9.00
N ASP A 135 -17.95 -10.03 8.61
CA ASP A 135 -18.00 -9.47 7.27
C ASP A 135 -17.25 -10.34 6.26
N GLU A 136 -17.66 -10.30 5.00
CA GLU A 136 -16.93 -10.95 3.92
C GLU A 136 -15.80 -10.03 3.45
N LEU A 137 -14.57 -10.55 3.48
CA LEU A 137 -13.36 -9.77 3.29
C LEU A 137 -12.63 -10.16 1.99
N ALA A 138 -12.17 -9.17 1.23
CA ALA A 138 -11.32 -9.35 0.06
C ALA A 138 -10.23 -8.28 -0.02
N ILE A 139 -9.20 -8.55 -0.82
CA ILE A 139 -8.12 -7.59 -1.12
C ILE A 139 -7.95 -7.46 -2.63
N LEU A 140 -7.78 -6.21 -3.08
CA LEU A 140 -7.26 -5.88 -4.40
C LEU A 140 -6.18 -4.79 -4.26
N THR A 141 -4.92 -5.16 -4.48
CA THR A 141 -3.77 -4.26 -4.38
C THR A 141 -3.01 -4.12 -5.69
N ASN A 142 -2.51 -2.91 -5.98
CA ASN A 142 -1.67 -2.66 -7.16
C ASN A 142 -0.21 -2.99 -6.86
N GLY A 143 0.43 -3.75 -7.76
CA GLY A 143 1.86 -4.05 -7.70
C GLY A 143 2.22 -5.39 -8.37
N GLU A 144 3.51 -5.67 -8.40
CA GLU A 144 4.04 -6.95 -8.84
C GLU A 144 3.60 -8.05 -7.88
N ASP A 145 3.19 -9.20 -8.39
CA ASP A 145 2.50 -10.24 -7.61
C ASP A 145 3.34 -10.76 -6.45
N ALA A 146 4.58 -11.17 -6.69
CA ALA A 146 5.43 -11.73 -5.64
C ALA A 146 5.75 -10.70 -4.56
N HIS A 147 5.95 -9.44 -4.94
CA HIS A 147 6.22 -8.36 -4.00
C HIS A 147 5.01 -8.04 -3.11
N GLN A 148 3.81 -7.96 -3.69
CA GLN A 148 2.59 -7.72 -2.91
C GLN A 148 2.27 -8.92 -2.00
N ARG A 149 2.39 -10.16 -2.50
CA ARG A 149 2.15 -11.37 -1.68
C ARG A 149 3.09 -11.45 -0.48
N MET A 150 4.38 -11.12 -0.66
CA MET A 150 5.33 -11.05 0.45
C MET A 150 4.83 -10.09 1.55
N LYS A 151 4.34 -8.90 1.20
CA LYS A 151 3.78 -7.95 2.19
C LYS A 151 2.53 -8.50 2.87
N LEU A 152 1.61 -9.10 2.11
CA LEU A 152 0.38 -9.69 2.64
C LEU A 152 0.68 -10.86 3.61
N GLU A 153 1.72 -11.65 3.34
CA GLU A 153 2.19 -12.71 4.24
C GLU A 153 2.78 -12.11 5.53
N VAL A 154 3.63 -11.09 5.42
CA VAL A 154 4.22 -10.39 6.58
C VAL A 154 3.15 -9.74 7.46
N LEU A 155 2.09 -9.22 6.86
CA LEU A 155 0.94 -8.63 7.56
C LEU A 155 -0.04 -9.68 8.12
N HIS A 156 0.24 -10.97 7.95
CA HIS A 156 -0.64 -12.07 8.37
C HIS A 156 -2.08 -11.98 7.81
N VAL A 157 -2.22 -11.45 6.60
CA VAL A 157 -3.53 -11.23 5.95
C VAL A 157 -4.32 -12.53 5.83
N PHE A 158 -3.65 -13.63 5.57
CA PHE A 158 -4.30 -14.95 5.37
C PHE A 158 -4.89 -15.57 6.66
N ASP A 159 -4.65 -14.96 7.82
CA ASP A 159 -5.33 -15.34 9.06
C ASP A 159 -6.78 -14.84 9.10
N TYR A 160 -7.10 -13.80 8.28
CA TYR A 160 -8.40 -13.14 8.23
C TYR A 160 -9.11 -13.27 6.88
N PHE A 161 -8.35 -13.31 5.79
CA PHE A 161 -8.85 -13.29 4.42
C PHE A 161 -8.71 -14.67 3.75
N LYS A 162 -9.76 -15.11 3.05
CA LYS A 162 -9.65 -16.32 2.21
C LYS A 162 -8.63 -16.08 1.09
N ALA A 163 -7.71 -17.01 0.87
CA ALA A 163 -6.68 -16.87 -0.17
C ALA A 163 -7.28 -16.66 -1.58
N SER A 164 -8.48 -17.20 -1.84
CA SER A 164 -9.24 -17.01 -3.09
C SER A 164 -9.83 -15.60 -3.26
N HIS A 165 -9.81 -14.77 -2.20
CA HIS A 165 -10.33 -13.40 -2.18
C HIS A 165 -9.20 -12.35 -2.13
N VAL A 166 -7.96 -12.77 -2.35
CA VAL A 166 -6.77 -11.89 -2.33
C VAL A 166 -6.17 -11.78 -3.71
N PHE A 167 -6.24 -10.58 -4.27
CA PHE A 167 -5.86 -10.28 -5.66
C PHE A 167 -4.78 -9.21 -5.72
N THR A 168 -3.82 -9.39 -6.64
CA THR A 168 -2.83 -8.39 -7.00
C THR A 168 -3.01 -7.99 -8.47
N SER A 169 -2.69 -6.75 -8.82
CA SER A 169 -2.74 -6.32 -10.21
C SER A 169 -1.74 -7.07 -11.10
N GLY A 170 -0.63 -7.51 -10.53
CA GLY A 170 0.35 -8.35 -11.23
C GLY A 170 -0.25 -9.70 -11.67
N GLN A 171 -1.02 -10.36 -10.79
CA GLN A 171 -1.74 -11.59 -11.09
C GLN A 171 -2.85 -11.37 -12.11
N LEU A 172 -3.63 -10.28 -11.94
CA LEU A 172 -4.79 -9.99 -12.80
C LEU A 172 -4.40 -9.51 -14.20
N GLY A 173 -3.17 -9.00 -14.38
CA GLY A 173 -2.70 -8.35 -15.61
C GLY A 173 -3.36 -6.99 -15.87
N VAL A 174 -4.03 -6.40 -14.89
CA VAL A 174 -4.70 -5.10 -14.94
C VAL A 174 -4.72 -4.47 -13.56
N ALA A 175 -4.51 -3.15 -13.48
CA ALA A 175 -4.36 -2.41 -12.23
C ALA A 175 -5.51 -1.42 -12.02
N LYS A 176 -5.84 -1.10 -10.76
CA LYS A 176 -6.69 0.04 -10.41
C LYS A 176 -6.06 1.32 -10.97
N PRO A 177 -6.83 2.27 -11.51
CA PRO A 177 -8.29 2.42 -11.43
C PRO A 177 -9.08 1.77 -12.59
N ASP A 178 -8.48 0.91 -13.42
CA ASP A 178 -9.21 0.24 -14.49
C ASP A 178 -10.35 -0.61 -13.88
N VAL A 179 -11.57 -0.39 -14.36
CA VAL A 179 -12.77 -1.11 -13.90
C VAL A 179 -12.67 -2.61 -14.04
N ASN A 180 -11.86 -3.09 -14.99
CA ASN A 180 -11.65 -4.51 -15.21
C ASN A 180 -10.86 -5.17 -14.08
N ALA A 181 -10.04 -4.42 -13.31
CA ALA A 181 -9.37 -4.96 -12.13
C ALA A 181 -10.41 -5.43 -11.10
N PHE A 182 -11.40 -4.58 -10.80
CA PHE A 182 -12.48 -4.88 -9.85
C PHE A 182 -13.40 -6.00 -10.37
N LYS A 183 -13.79 -5.93 -11.65
CA LYS A 183 -14.68 -6.94 -12.26
C LYS A 183 -14.07 -8.32 -12.25
N LYS A 184 -12.79 -8.48 -12.57
CA LYS A 184 -12.09 -9.76 -12.51
C LYS A 184 -12.08 -10.36 -11.10
N CYS A 185 -11.96 -9.52 -10.06
CA CYS A 185 -12.07 -9.99 -8.66
C CYS A 185 -13.47 -10.57 -8.41
N MET A 186 -14.52 -9.83 -8.80
CA MET A 186 -15.91 -10.28 -8.62
C MET A 186 -16.21 -11.56 -9.40
N GLU A 187 -15.74 -11.65 -10.64
CA GLU A 187 -15.85 -12.87 -11.46
C GLU A 187 -15.18 -14.07 -10.79
N ALA A 188 -13.95 -13.88 -10.26
CA ALA A 188 -13.22 -14.94 -9.58
C ALA A 188 -13.89 -15.40 -8.28
N MET A 189 -14.52 -14.49 -7.55
CA MET A 189 -15.27 -14.78 -6.33
C MET A 189 -16.71 -15.24 -6.60
N GLN A 190 -17.23 -15.07 -7.83
CA GLN A 190 -18.62 -15.29 -8.22
C GLN A 190 -19.60 -14.40 -7.45
N GLU A 191 -19.26 -13.14 -7.28
CA GLU A 191 -19.95 -12.15 -6.46
C GLU A 191 -20.54 -11.00 -7.29
N ASP A 192 -21.61 -10.37 -6.76
CA ASP A 192 -22.20 -9.15 -7.33
C ASP A 192 -21.43 -7.93 -6.86
N ILE A 193 -20.83 -7.20 -7.79
CA ILE A 193 -20.03 -6.01 -7.52
C ILE A 193 -20.80 -4.91 -6.75
N HIS A 194 -22.12 -4.83 -6.94
CA HIS A 194 -22.97 -3.83 -6.30
C HIS A 194 -23.21 -4.07 -4.79
N GLU A 195 -22.82 -5.24 -4.28
CA GLU A 195 -22.91 -5.57 -2.85
C GLU A 195 -21.65 -5.18 -2.08
N TRP A 196 -20.53 -4.96 -2.77
CA TRP A 196 -19.22 -4.72 -2.18
C TRP A 196 -18.92 -3.23 -1.98
N TYR A 197 -18.29 -2.93 -0.86
CA TYR A 197 -17.66 -1.64 -0.58
C TYR A 197 -16.15 -1.76 -0.79
N TYR A 198 -15.54 -0.69 -1.29
CA TYR A 198 -14.09 -0.61 -1.40
C TYR A 198 -13.51 0.31 -0.33
N VAL A 199 -12.44 -0.13 0.32
CA VAL A 199 -11.71 0.60 1.37
C VAL A 199 -10.25 0.77 0.93
N GLY A 200 -9.80 2.00 0.81
CA GLY A 200 -8.43 2.33 0.39
C GLY A 200 -8.10 3.79 0.65
N ASP A 201 -6.84 4.16 0.44
CA ASP A 201 -6.32 5.51 0.69
C ASP A 201 -6.29 6.42 -0.55
N ASN A 202 -6.23 5.81 -1.75
CA ASN A 202 -6.01 6.54 -2.99
C ASN A 202 -7.33 6.92 -3.68
N TYR A 203 -7.64 8.22 -3.70
CA TYR A 203 -8.89 8.70 -4.29
C TYR A 203 -9.11 8.25 -5.74
N ILE A 204 -8.07 8.29 -6.59
CA ILE A 204 -8.22 7.95 -8.02
C ILE A 204 -8.28 6.44 -8.22
N ASN A 205 -7.32 5.71 -7.65
CA ASN A 205 -7.21 4.27 -7.87
C ASN A 205 -8.34 3.50 -7.16
N ASP A 206 -8.66 3.89 -5.93
CA ASP A 206 -9.56 3.16 -5.07
C ASP A 206 -10.99 3.68 -5.16
N MET A 207 -11.22 4.93 -4.72
CA MET A 207 -12.58 5.46 -4.62
C MET A 207 -13.22 5.64 -6.00
N GLN A 208 -12.52 6.32 -6.92
CA GLN A 208 -13.05 6.57 -8.25
C GLN A 208 -13.09 5.29 -9.10
N GLY A 209 -12.04 4.45 -9.00
CA GLY A 209 -11.98 3.17 -9.70
C GLY A 209 -13.10 2.24 -9.30
N ALA A 210 -13.30 2.01 -7.99
CA ALA A 210 -14.36 1.17 -7.44
C ALA A 210 -15.76 1.68 -7.81
N LYS A 211 -15.99 3.00 -7.66
CA LYS A 211 -17.25 3.63 -8.05
C LYS A 211 -17.56 3.45 -9.52
N ASN A 212 -16.56 3.65 -10.40
CA ASN A 212 -16.72 3.47 -11.84
C ASN A 212 -16.99 1.99 -12.21
N ALA A 213 -16.49 1.06 -11.42
CA ALA A 213 -16.75 -0.36 -11.58
C ALA A 213 -18.16 -0.80 -11.09
N GLY A 214 -18.81 0.02 -10.26
CA GLY A 214 -20.15 -0.23 -9.70
C GLY A 214 -20.17 -0.63 -8.23
N MET A 215 -19.03 -0.59 -7.53
CA MET A 215 -18.97 -0.79 -6.07
C MET A 215 -19.56 0.41 -5.31
N LYS A 216 -19.84 0.20 -4.04
CA LYS A 216 -20.35 1.24 -3.12
C LYS A 216 -19.22 2.05 -2.52
#